data_f1f235f2901b7aaf2ed7ca8e660740a2
#
_entry.id   f1f235f2901b7aaf2ed7ca8e660740a2
#
_cell.length_a   1.000
_cell.length_b   1.000
_cell.length_c   1.000
_cell.angle_alpha   90.00
_cell.angle_beta   90.00
_cell.angle_gamma   90.00
#
_symmetry.space_group_name_H-M   'P 1'
#
loop_
_entity.id
_entity.type
_entity.pdbx_description
1 polymer ?
#
loop_
_entity_poly.entity_id
_entity_poly.type
_entity_poly.pdbx_seq_one_letter_code
_entity_poly.pdbx_strand_id
1 'polypeptide(L)'
;RLMISPSCSLLHVPVSLKHETKLDAELKNWLAFAEEKLTEVVTLARLLEGAASPDALAQNRALVRSRRESSRAHDPAVKRRCEKIAAGDFQRASPYPARRRLQEAALRLPSLPTTTIGSFPQTENLRAARARFRKAQSTRAEYERFLEDEIRRCVQLQEEIGLDVLVHGEFERNDMVEYFGGQMNGFAFTENGWVQSYGSRCVKPPVIFGDVSRPRPMTVRWAKFAQSLTDKPVKGMLTGPITMLQWSFVRDDQPRSETARQLALAIREEVADLEAAGIRIVQIDEPALREGLPLRKADWPDYLKWSVEAFRLAASGVKDETQIHTHMCYCEFNDIIDSIAALDADVISIEASRSRMELLRTFAAFRYPNEIGPGVWDIHSPRVPNVDEMVQLIRAALKVIPRERLWVNPDCGLKTRRWEEVVPALKNLVAAAQSARKLNS
;
A
#
# COMPACT_ATOMS: atom_id res chain seq x y z
N ARG A 1 39.66 10.30 -21.97
CA ARG A 1 38.60 9.60 -22.70
C ARG A 1 37.33 9.62 -21.85
N LEU A 2 36.22 10.10 -22.40
CA LEU A 2 34.94 10.18 -21.73
C LEU A 2 34.06 9.04 -22.22
N MET A 3 33.30 8.40 -21.28
CA MET A 3 32.25 7.44 -21.58
C MET A 3 30.93 7.95 -21.03
N ILE A 4 29.84 7.77 -21.78
CA ILE A 4 28.50 8.17 -21.40
C ILE A 4 27.66 6.90 -21.26
N SER A 5 26.92 6.77 -20.15
CA SER A 5 26.03 5.65 -19.90
C SER A 5 24.77 6.10 -19.13
N PRO A 6 23.66 5.34 -19.14
CA PRO A 6 22.57 5.55 -18.24
C PRO A 6 23.02 5.43 -16.77
N SER A 7 22.33 6.11 -15.88
CA SER A 7 22.61 6.08 -14.44
C SER A 7 22.19 4.78 -13.75
N CYS A 8 21.32 3.98 -14.38
CA CYS A 8 20.85 2.69 -13.88
C CYS A 8 20.70 1.67 -15.02
N SER A 9 20.55 0.40 -14.67
CA SER A 9 20.24 -0.65 -15.64
C SER A 9 18.91 -0.38 -16.36
N LEU A 10 18.90 -0.51 -17.69
CA LEU A 10 17.68 -0.38 -18.49
C LEU A 10 16.69 -1.57 -18.31
N LEU A 11 17.09 -2.61 -17.58
CA LEU A 11 16.22 -3.72 -17.21
C LEU A 11 15.01 -3.27 -16.37
N HIS A 12 15.17 -2.19 -15.61
CA HIS A 12 14.13 -1.65 -14.73
C HIS A 12 13.32 -0.50 -15.35
N VAL A 13 13.45 -0.31 -16.66
CA VAL A 13 12.70 0.70 -17.45
C VAL A 13 11.89 -0.04 -18.50
N PRO A 14 10.66 0.40 -18.84
CA PRO A 14 9.90 -0.17 -19.95
C PRO A 14 10.69 -0.11 -21.27
N VAL A 15 10.39 -1.02 -22.20
CA VAL A 15 11.22 -1.20 -23.39
C VAL A 15 11.15 -0.01 -24.34
N SER A 16 9.93 0.39 -24.77
CA SER A 16 9.78 1.44 -25.79
C SER A 16 8.40 2.10 -25.73
N LEU A 17 8.37 3.42 -25.91
CA LEU A 17 7.16 4.21 -26.06
C LEU A 17 6.41 3.95 -27.37
N LYS A 18 7.02 3.31 -28.36
CA LYS A 18 6.38 2.97 -29.64
C LYS A 18 5.12 2.12 -29.46
N HIS A 19 5.12 1.29 -28.42
CA HIS A 19 4.03 0.36 -28.13
C HIS A 19 2.91 0.94 -27.24
N GLU A 20 3.05 2.18 -26.78
CA GLU A 20 2.09 2.86 -25.94
C GLU A 20 1.08 3.62 -26.79
N THR A 21 0.00 2.98 -27.17
CA THR A 21 -1.01 3.56 -28.09
C THR A 21 -2.04 4.43 -27.36
N LYS A 22 -2.26 4.22 -26.07
CA LYS A 22 -3.25 4.95 -25.24
C LYS A 22 -2.68 6.17 -24.52
N LEU A 23 -1.37 6.30 -24.43
CA LEU A 23 -0.75 7.53 -23.93
C LEU A 23 -0.91 8.63 -24.96
N ASP A 24 -1.40 9.79 -24.54
CA ASP A 24 -1.47 10.97 -25.40
C ASP A 24 -0.05 11.47 -25.79
N ALA A 25 0.00 12.25 -26.88
CA ALA A 25 1.25 12.70 -27.46
C ALA A 25 2.07 13.58 -26.48
N GLU A 26 1.40 14.40 -25.67
CA GLU A 26 2.08 15.28 -24.72
C GLU A 26 2.81 14.45 -23.64
N LEU A 27 2.10 13.49 -23.01
CA LEU A 27 2.71 12.58 -22.02
C LEU A 27 3.84 11.73 -22.63
N LYS A 28 3.64 11.19 -23.84
CA LYS A 28 4.70 10.45 -24.53
C LYS A 28 5.98 11.28 -24.70
N ASN A 29 5.83 12.54 -25.04
CA ASN A 29 6.95 13.45 -25.25
C ASN A 29 7.71 13.78 -23.94
N TRP A 30 7.12 13.61 -22.80
CA TRP A 30 7.77 13.82 -21.49
C TRP A 30 8.44 12.57 -20.93
N LEU A 31 8.25 11.41 -21.55
CA LEU A 31 8.77 10.13 -21.09
C LEU A 31 9.93 9.64 -21.99
N ALA A 32 10.80 8.86 -21.40
CA ALA A 32 11.84 8.13 -22.11
C ALA A 32 11.99 6.72 -21.52
N PHE A 33 11.67 5.70 -22.31
CA PHE A 33 11.87 4.31 -21.96
C PHE A 33 13.27 3.83 -22.38
N ALA A 34 13.54 2.54 -22.38
CA ALA A 34 14.89 2.04 -22.62
C ALA A 34 15.45 2.43 -24.00
N GLU A 35 14.66 2.26 -25.07
CA GLU A 35 15.10 2.65 -26.43
C GLU A 35 15.31 4.16 -26.56
N GLU A 36 14.39 4.95 -25.98
CA GLU A 36 14.51 6.41 -26.02
C GLU A 36 15.73 6.88 -25.21
N LYS A 37 16.03 6.26 -24.06
CA LYS A 37 17.24 6.57 -23.27
C LYS A 37 18.53 6.23 -24.01
N LEU A 38 18.56 5.16 -24.79
CA LEU A 38 19.69 4.86 -25.64
C LEU A 38 19.87 5.94 -26.71
N THR A 39 18.79 6.44 -27.28
CA THR A 39 18.81 7.56 -28.24
C THR A 39 19.34 8.83 -27.58
N GLU A 40 18.98 9.13 -26.33
CA GLU A 40 19.53 10.25 -25.57
C GLU A 40 21.05 10.12 -25.37
N VAL A 41 21.54 8.93 -24.96
CA VAL A 41 22.98 8.67 -24.77
C VAL A 41 23.75 8.89 -26.06
N VAL A 42 23.25 8.37 -27.19
CA VAL A 42 23.88 8.57 -28.51
C VAL A 42 23.86 10.03 -28.92
N THR A 43 22.76 10.75 -28.67
CA THR A 43 22.64 12.18 -28.97
C THR A 43 23.65 12.99 -28.18
N LEU A 44 23.84 12.72 -26.89
CA LEU A 44 24.83 13.35 -26.04
C LEU A 44 26.28 13.11 -26.56
N ALA A 45 26.57 11.88 -26.95
CA ALA A 45 27.88 11.55 -27.54
C ALA A 45 28.13 12.36 -28.80
N ARG A 46 27.18 12.42 -29.74
CA ARG A 46 27.26 13.20 -30.96
C ARG A 46 27.39 14.71 -30.72
N LEU A 47 26.72 15.22 -29.69
CA LEU A 47 26.86 16.63 -29.30
C LEU A 47 28.31 16.96 -28.88
N LEU A 48 28.95 16.08 -28.11
CA LEU A 48 30.33 16.24 -27.66
C LEU A 48 31.33 16.18 -28.84
N GLU A 49 31.01 15.43 -29.89
CA GLU A 49 31.81 15.30 -31.11
C GLU A 49 31.49 16.42 -32.12
N GLY A 50 30.55 17.31 -31.85
CA GLY A 50 30.10 18.34 -32.78
C GLY A 50 29.28 17.80 -33.97
N ALA A 51 28.84 16.56 -33.92
CA ALA A 51 28.12 15.83 -34.97
C ALA A 51 26.61 15.74 -34.80
N ALA A 52 26.05 16.31 -33.72
CA ALA A 52 24.60 16.31 -33.50
C ALA A 52 23.86 17.39 -34.27
N SER A 53 22.61 17.10 -34.66
CA SER A 53 21.73 18.12 -35.22
C SER A 53 21.49 19.25 -34.19
N PRO A 54 21.60 20.53 -34.58
CA PRO A 54 21.28 21.67 -33.73
C PRO A 54 19.83 21.60 -33.18
N ASP A 55 18.93 20.97 -33.92
CA ASP A 55 17.52 20.86 -33.58
C ASP A 55 17.27 19.91 -32.39
N ALA A 56 18.14 18.92 -32.15
CA ALA A 56 17.95 17.93 -31.07
C ALA A 56 17.88 18.60 -29.69
N LEU A 57 18.79 19.54 -29.41
CA LEU A 57 18.77 20.29 -28.15
C LEU A 57 17.59 21.27 -28.07
N ALA A 58 17.23 21.90 -29.17
CA ALA A 58 16.10 22.84 -29.23
C ALA A 58 14.78 22.10 -28.94
N GLN A 59 14.57 20.92 -29.54
CA GLN A 59 13.42 20.06 -29.30
C GLN A 59 13.36 19.60 -27.84
N ASN A 60 14.47 19.07 -27.30
CA ASN A 60 14.49 18.65 -25.88
C ASN A 60 14.17 19.81 -24.94
N ARG A 61 14.73 21.01 -25.15
CA ARG A 61 14.42 22.21 -24.36
C ARG A 61 12.95 22.60 -24.47
N ALA A 62 12.33 22.47 -25.65
CA ALA A 62 10.92 22.73 -25.84
C ALA A 62 10.04 21.74 -25.04
N LEU A 63 10.38 20.44 -25.05
CA LEU A 63 9.66 19.41 -24.28
C LEU A 63 9.78 19.63 -22.76
N VAL A 64 10.99 19.93 -22.27
CA VAL A 64 11.22 20.25 -20.84
C VAL A 64 10.41 21.50 -20.43
N ARG A 65 10.38 22.53 -21.29
CA ARG A 65 9.57 23.73 -21.05
C ARG A 65 8.09 23.41 -21.05
N SER A 66 7.60 22.65 -22.03
CA SER A 66 6.20 22.20 -22.14
C SER A 66 5.75 21.53 -20.83
N ARG A 67 6.54 20.60 -20.28
CA ARG A 67 6.23 19.95 -19.01
C ARG A 67 6.20 20.93 -17.83
N ARG A 68 7.17 21.84 -17.76
CA ARG A 68 7.29 22.83 -16.70
C ARG A 68 6.11 23.81 -16.67
N GLU A 69 5.57 24.15 -17.82
CA GLU A 69 4.48 25.11 -17.99
C GLU A 69 3.09 24.46 -18.03
N SER A 70 3.01 23.14 -18.09
CA SER A 70 1.75 22.40 -18.24
C SER A 70 0.91 22.43 -16.95
N SER A 71 -0.32 22.90 -17.07
CA SER A 71 -1.32 22.82 -15.99
C SER A 71 -1.72 21.37 -15.63
N ARG A 72 -1.42 20.40 -16.49
CA ARG A 72 -1.63 18.99 -16.19
C ARG A 72 -0.57 18.46 -15.22
N ALA A 73 0.68 18.96 -15.33
CA ALA A 73 1.78 18.58 -14.44
C ALA A 73 1.79 19.41 -13.15
N HIS A 74 1.25 20.63 -13.19
CA HIS A 74 1.30 21.58 -12.09
C HIS A 74 -0.08 22.11 -11.75
N ASP A 75 -0.61 21.70 -10.61
CA ASP A 75 -1.89 22.18 -10.06
C ASP A 75 -1.62 23.15 -8.88
N PRO A 76 -1.89 24.47 -9.06
CA PRO A 76 -1.70 25.43 -7.98
C PRO A 76 -2.53 25.15 -6.73
N ALA A 77 -3.68 24.46 -6.87
CA ALA A 77 -4.49 24.09 -5.72
C ALA A 77 -3.82 23.04 -4.85
N VAL A 78 -3.19 22.04 -5.48
CA VAL A 78 -2.41 21.00 -4.79
C VAL A 78 -1.22 21.62 -4.07
N LYS A 79 -0.47 22.51 -4.72
CA LYS A 79 0.68 23.20 -4.10
C LYS A 79 0.27 24.02 -2.89
N ARG A 80 -0.78 24.85 -3.02
CA ARG A 80 -1.32 25.63 -1.89
C ARG A 80 -1.79 24.75 -0.74
N ARG A 81 -2.28 23.55 -0.98
CA ARG A 81 -2.63 22.60 0.08
C ARG A 81 -1.40 22.08 0.82
N CYS A 82 -0.34 21.74 0.10
CA CYS A 82 0.93 21.34 0.71
C CYS A 82 1.55 22.48 1.55
N GLU A 83 1.48 23.71 1.08
CA GLU A 83 1.96 24.89 1.82
C GLU A 83 1.22 25.16 3.13
N LYS A 84 -0.03 24.72 3.23
CA LYS A 84 -0.86 24.87 4.44
C LYS A 84 -0.65 23.79 5.49
N ILE A 85 0.16 22.79 5.23
CA ILE A 85 0.46 21.71 6.20
C ILE A 85 1.17 22.32 7.40
N ALA A 86 0.56 22.19 8.57
CA ALA A 86 1.12 22.65 9.84
C ALA A 86 1.75 21.50 10.62
N ALA A 87 2.60 21.79 11.60
CA ALA A 87 3.25 20.79 12.43
C ALA A 87 2.24 19.85 13.15
N GLY A 88 1.07 20.35 13.50
CA GLY A 88 0.00 19.57 14.11
C GLY A 88 -0.65 18.55 13.16
N ASP A 89 -0.54 18.74 11.83
CA ASP A 89 -1.14 17.82 10.87
C ASP A 89 -0.42 16.46 10.81
N PHE A 90 0.76 16.36 11.38
CA PHE A 90 1.51 15.10 11.49
C PHE A 90 1.24 14.34 12.79
N GLN A 91 0.26 14.77 13.59
CA GLN A 91 0.01 14.20 14.91
C GLN A 91 -1.46 13.87 15.11
N ARG A 92 -1.74 12.74 15.77
CA ARG A 92 -3.06 12.42 16.32
C ARG A 92 -3.35 13.35 17.50
N ALA A 93 -4.63 13.57 17.79
CA ALA A 93 -5.06 14.48 18.86
C ALA A 93 -4.49 14.06 20.24
N SER A 94 -4.43 12.76 20.51
CA SER A 94 -3.89 12.22 21.76
C SER A 94 -2.77 11.19 21.54
N PRO A 95 -1.87 10.98 22.51
CA PRO A 95 -0.90 9.90 22.47
C PRO A 95 -1.60 8.52 22.51
N TYR A 96 -0.93 7.49 21.96
CA TYR A 96 -1.46 6.14 21.84
C TYR A 96 -2.15 5.58 23.10
N PRO A 97 -1.62 5.70 24.33
CA PRO A 97 -2.30 5.14 25.50
C PRO A 97 -3.69 5.74 25.77
N ALA A 98 -3.92 7.00 25.40
CA ALA A 98 -5.23 7.63 25.49
C ALA A 98 -6.17 7.14 24.37
N ARG A 99 -5.67 7.11 23.12
CA ARG A 99 -6.42 6.58 21.97
C ARG A 99 -6.86 5.15 22.20
N ARG A 100 -5.97 4.30 22.69
CA ARG A 100 -6.24 2.89 22.97
C ARG A 100 -7.45 2.71 23.88
N ARG A 101 -7.57 3.47 24.97
CA ARG A 101 -8.72 3.39 25.88
C ARG A 101 -10.05 3.72 25.18
N LEU A 102 -10.03 4.71 24.31
CA LEU A 102 -11.21 5.11 23.55
C LEU A 102 -11.57 4.03 22.51
N GLN A 103 -10.56 3.47 21.83
CA GLN A 103 -10.73 2.41 20.85
C GLN A 103 -11.22 1.11 21.48
N GLU A 104 -10.70 0.71 22.65
CA GLU A 104 -11.18 -0.44 23.41
C GLU A 104 -12.66 -0.28 23.79
N ALA A 105 -13.05 0.92 24.26
CA ALA A 105 -14.45 1.21 24.61
C ALA A 105 -15.37 1.22 23.38
N ALA A 106 -14.90 1.71 22.23
CA ALA A 106 -15.67 1.80 20.99
C ALA A 106 -15.80 0.47 20.26
N LEU A 107 -14.72 -0.31 20.17
CA LEU A 107 -14.66 -1.55 19.38
C LEU A 107 -15.09 -2.79 20.18
N ARG A 108 -14.84 -2.81 21.49
CA ARG A 108 -15.17 -3.92 22.41
C ARG A 108 -14.71 -5.29 21.92
N LEU A 109 -13.50 -5.34 21.34
CA LEU A 109 -12.91 -6.56 20.83
C LEU A 109 -12.46 -7.48 21.98
N PRO A 110 -12.48 -8.80 21.77
CA PRO A 110 -11.94 -9.73 22.77
C PRO A 110 -10.41 -9.60 22.85
N SER A 111 -9.80 -10.12 23.91
CA SER A 111 -8.36 -10.32 23.97
C SER A 111 -7.88 -11.16 22.79
N LEU A 112 -6.71 -10.89 22.26
CA LEU A 112 -6.16 -11.57 21.06
C LEU A 112 -7.14 -11.49 19.88
N PRO A 113 -7.54 -10.30 19.42
CA PRO A 113 -8.54 -10.17 18.36
C PRO A 113 -8.02 -10.78 17.05
N THR A 114 -8.92 -11.43 16.31
CA THR A 114 -8.60 -12.08 15.04
C THR A 114 -9.03 -11.23 13.87
N THR A 115 -8.16 -11.14 12.85
CA THR A 115 -8.44 -10.41 11.60
C THR A 115 -7.65 -10.99 10.44
N THR A 116 -7.88 -10.50 9.22
CA THR A 116 -7.03 -10.72 8.05
C THR A 116 -6.35 -9.41 7.62
N ILE A 117 -5.42 -9.50 6.65
CA ILE A 117 -4.69 -8.30 6.19
C ILE A 117 -5.56 -7.45 5.25
N GLY A 118 -6.38 -8.08 4.36
CA GLY A 118 -7.28 -7.32 3.48
C GLY A 118 -7.81 -8.13 2.31
N SER A 119 -6.92 -8.56 1.42
CA SER A 119 -7.35 -9.27 0.21
C SER A 119 -7.73 -10.72 0.48
N PHE A 120 -8.78 -11.18 -0.24
CA PHE A 120 -9.21 -12.58 -0.33
C PHE A 120 -8.94 -13.15 -1.72
N PRO A 121 -9.18 -14.46 -1.96
CA PRO A 121 -8.83 -15.13 -3.21
C PRO A 121 -9.33 -14.44 -4.47
N GLN A 122 -8.42 -14.14 -5.39
CA GLN A 122 -8.73 -13.59 -6.71
C GLN A 122 -9.03 -14.75 -7.67
N THR A 123 -10.27 -15.23 -7.67
CA THR A 123 -10.73 -16.39 -8.46
C THR A 123 -10.64 -16.14 -9.97
N GLU A 124 -10.71 -17.21 -10.77
CA GLU A 124 -10.79 -17.11 -12.24
C GLU A 124 -12.02 -16.33 -12.68
N ASN A 125 -13.17 -16.59 -12.03
CA ASN A 125 -14.43 -15.88 -12.31
C ASN A 125 -14.28 -14.37 -12.08
N LEU A 126 -13.65 -13.95 -10.99
CA LEU A 126 -13.39 -12.55 -10.69
C LEU A 126 -12.46 -11.92 -11.74
N ARG A 127 -11.38 -12.63 -12.12
CA ARG A 127 -10.45 -12.15 -13.17
C ARG A 127 -11.16 -12.04 -14.52
N ALA A 128 -12.00 -13.02 -14.87
CA ALA A 128 -12.80 -13.00 -16.09
C ALA A 128 -13.83 -11.85 -16.10
N ALA A 129 -14.53 -11.62 -14.98
CA ALA A 129 -15.46 -10.49 -14.84
C ALA A 129 -14.76 -9.14 -15.03
N ARG A 130 -13.61 -8.95 -14.39
CA ARG A 130 -12.77 -7.75 -14.54
C ARG A 130 -12.29 -7.57 -15.97
N ALA A 131 -11.86 -8.65 -16.64
CA ALA A 131 -11.42 -8.62 -18.03
C ALA A 131 -12.55 -8.23 -18.98
N ARG A 132 -13.76 -8.78 -18.80
CA ARG A 132 -14.95 -8.40 -19.59
C ARG A 132 -15.29 -6.93 -19.42
N PHE A 133 -15.28 -6.43 -18.18
CA PHE A 133 -15.53 -5.02 -17.90
C PHE A 133 -14.49 -4.10 -18.57
N ARG A 134 -13.19 -4.42 -18.48
CA ARG A 134 -12.13 -3.67 -19.16
C ARG A 134 -12.24 -3.64 -20.68
N LYS A 135 -12.82 -4.70 -21.27
CA LYS A 135 -13.09 -4.81 -22.71
C LYS A 135 -14.45 -4.23 -23.12
N ALA A 136 -15.15 -3.53 -22.21
CA ALA A 136 -16.52 -3.04 -22.43
C ALA A 136 -17.53 -4.13 -22.85
N GLN A 137 -17.30 -5.38 -22.44
CA GLN A 137 -18.18 -6.56 -22.69
C GLN A 137 -19.20 -6.76 -21.56
N SER A 138 -19.18 -5.94 -20.52
CA SER A 138 -20.17 -5.85 -19.47
C SER A 138 -20.34 -4.38 -19.06
N THR A 139 -21.53 -4.04 -18.61
CA THR A 139 -21.82 -2.71 -18.08
C THR A 139 -21.17 -2.52 -16.70
N ARG A 140 -21.00 -1.26 -16.29
CA ARG A 140 -20.55 -0.92 -14.93
C ARG A 140 -21.48 -1.52 -13.88
N ALA A 141 -22.79 -1.43 -14.06
CA ALA A 141 -23.79 -1.95 -13.11
C ALA A 141 -23.73 -3.46 -12.93
N GLU A 142 -23.48 -4.22 -14.01
CA GLU A 142 -23.30 -5.68 -13.95
C GLU A 142 -22.01 -6.04 -13.21
N TYR A 143 -20.91 -5.34 -13.50
CA TYR A 143 -19.64 -5.58 -12.83
C TYR A 143 -19.70 -5.23 -11.34
N GLU A 144 -20.31 -4.10 -10.99
CA GLU A 144 -20.47 -3.68 -9.60
C GLU A 144 -21.36 -4.64 -8.80
N ARG A 145 -22.47 -5.14 -9.37
CA ARG A 145 -23.28 -6.20 -8.73
C ARG A 145 -22.47 -7.47 -8.48
N PHE A 146 -21.69 -7.90 -9.45
CA PHE A 146 -20.79 -9.05 -9.26
C PHE A 146 -19.82 -8.84 -8.09
N LEU A 147 -19.24 -7.65 -7.97
CA LEU A 147 -18.37 -7.33 -6.84
C LEU A 147 -19.11 -7.31 -5.50
N GLU A 148 -20.33 -6.77 -5.46
CA GLU A 148 -21.19 -6.78 -4.27
C GLU A 148 -21.51 -8.21 -3.82
N ASP A 149 -21.76 -9.12 -4.74
CA ASP A 149 -22.01 -10.54 -4.43
C ASP A 149 -20.76 -11.24 -3.89
N GLU A 150 -19.57 -10.97 -4.45
CA GLU A 150 -18.30 -11.49 -3.92
C GLU A 150 -18.00 -10.93 -2.52
N ILE A 151 -18.25 -9.64 -2.27
CA ILE A 151 -18.10 -9.01 -0.96
C ILE A 151 -19.08 -9.63 0.04
N ARG A 152 -20.36 -9.80 -0.32
CA ARG A 152 -21.37 -10.43 0.54
C ARG A 152 -20.96 -11.83 0.95
N ARG A 153 -20.55 -12.65 -0.01
CA ARG A 153 -20.05 -14.01 0.26
C ARG A 153 -18.83 -13.98 1.19
N CYS A 154 -17.92 -13.06 0.96
CA CYS A 154 -16.69 -12.94 1.76
C CYS A 154 -17.00 -12.54 3.20
N VAL A 155 -17.86 -11.54 3.43
CA VAL A 155 -18.26 -11.10 4.77
C VAL A 155 -18.98 -12.23 5.51
N GLN A 156 -19.93 -12.89 4.85
CA GLN A 156 -20.65 -14.04 5.43
C GLN A 156 -19.68 -15.15 5.87
N LEU A 157 -18.75 -15.54 5.01
CA LEU A 157 -17.73 -16.55 5.34
C LEU A 157 -16.86 -16.14 6.53
N GLN A 158 -16.47 -14.87 6.62
CA GLN A 158 -15.69 -14.37 7.76
C GLN A 158 -16.50 -14.42 9.06
N GLU A 159 -17.80 -14.16 9.03
CA GLU A 159 -18.70 -14.32 10.19
C GLU A 159 -18.84 -15.78 10.60
N GLU A 160 -19.08 -16.69 9.64
CA GLU A 160 -19.17 -18.14 9.87
C GLU A 160 -17.87 -18.72 10.43
N ILE A 161 -16.73 -18.21 9.99
CA ILE A 161 -15.40 -18.56 10.52
C ILE A 161 -15.23 -18.04 11.96
N GLY A 162 -15.85 -16.92 12.30
CA GLY A 162 -15.80 -16.31 13.62
C GLY A 162 -14.66 -15.30 13.80
N LEU A 163 -14.19 -14.64 12.72
CA LEU A 163 -13.26 -13.52 12.83
C LEU A 163 -13.87 -12.36 13.64
N ASP A 164 -13.05 -11.65 14.41
CA ASP A 164 -13.49 -10.55 15.25
C ASP A 164 -13.56 -9.22 14.48
N VAL A 165 -12.62 -8.99 13.54
CA VAL A 165 -12.59 -7.83 12.65
C VAL A 165 -12.51 -8.31 11.21
N LEU A 166 -13.45 -7.83 10.38
CA LEU A 166 -13.65 -8.27 9.02
C LEU A 166 -13.02 -7.30 8.00
N VAL A 167 -12.95 -7.75 6.76
CA VAL A 167 -12.56 -6.94 5.60
C VAL A 167 -13.51 -7.20 4.43
N HIS A 168 -13.59 -6.28 3.47
CA HIS A 168 -14.44 -6.48 2.28
C HIS A 168 -13.84 -7.44 1.24
N GLY A 169 -12.54 -7.79 1.35
CA GLY A 169 -11.87 -8.78 0.50
C GLY A 169 -11.13 -8.23 -0.72
N GLU A 170 -11.25 -6.96 -1.03
CA GLU A 170 -10.53 -6.25 -2.11
C GLU A 170 -10.80 -6.80 -3.54
N PHE A 171 -12.00 -7.23 -3.82
CA PHE A 171 -12.36 -7.83 -5.11
C PHE A 171 -12.34 -6.85 -6.28
N GLU A 172 -12.50 -5.56 -6.00
CA GLU A 172 -12.42 -4.49 -7.00
C GLU A 172 -10.99 -4.21 -7.47
N ARG A 173 -9.97 -4.68 -6.75
CA ARG A 173 -8.55 -4.37 -6.99
C ARG A 173 -7.84 -5.51 -7.70
N ASN A 174 -7.05 -5.17 -8.72
CA ASN A 174 -6.08 -6.07 -9.31
C ASN A 174 -4.71 -5.93 -8.63
N ASP A 175 -4.28 -4.69 -8.48
CA ASP A 175 -3.05 -4.27 -7.83
C ASP A 175 -3.33 -3.06 -6.93
N MET A 176 -2.65 -2.99 -5.78
CA MET A 176 -2.92 -1.98 -4.77
C MET A 176 -2.48 -0.57 -5.22
N VAL A 177 -1.45 -0.45 -6.07
CA VAL A 177 -1.00 0.85 -6.59
C VAL A 177 -1.79 1.26 -7.84
N GLU A 178 -2.04 0.30 -8.76
CA GLU A 178 -2.87 0.53 -9.95
C GLU A 178 -4.28 1.02 -9.57
N TYR A 179 -4.90 0.41 -8.56
CA TYR A 179 -6.25 0.75 -8.13
C TYR A 179 -6.37 2.20 -7.63
N PHE A 180 -5.49 2.61 -6.74
CA PHE A 180 -5.51 3.96 -6.16
C PHE A 180 -5.04 5.01 -7.16
N GLY A 181 -3.91 4.76 -7.84
CA GLY A 181 -3.40 5.68 -8.85
C GLY A 181 -4.38 5.94 -9.99
N GLY A 182 -5.17 4.90 -10.38
CA GLY A 182 -6.22 5.03 -11.40
C GLY A 182 -7.40 5.92 -11.00
N GLN A 183 -7.48 6.35 -9.74
CA GLN A 183 -8.52 7.20 -9.20
C GLN A 183 -7.99 8.57 -8.74
N MET A 184 -6.69 8.80 -8.87
CA MET A 184 -6.02 10.04 -8.53
C MET A 184 -5.62 10.81 -9.79
N ASN A 185 -5.64 12.13 -9.73
CA ASN A 185 -5.01 12.97 -10.74
C ASN A 185 -3.48 12.88 -10.62
N GLY A 186 -2.77 13.22 -11.69
CA GLY A 186 -1.30 13.20 -11.72
C GLY A 186 -0.69 11.84 -12.06
N PHE A 187 -1.52 10.81 -12.28
CA PHE A 187 -1.09 9.46 -12.67
C PHE A 187 -1.40 9.15 -14.14
N ALA A 188 -0.51 8.40 -14.77
CA ALA A 188 -0.71 7.79 -16.09
C ALA A 188 -0.39 6.30 -16.05
N PHE A 189 -1.03 5.54 -16.95
CA PHE A 189 -0.89 4.09 -17.04
C PHE A 189 -0.46 3.70 -18.45
N THR A 190 0.57 2.87 -18.52
CA THR A 190 1.06 2.29 -19.77
C THR A 190 0.27 1.04 -20.15
N GLU A 191 0.28 0.68 -21.42
CA GLU A 191 -0.26 -0.61 -21.89
C GLU A 191 0.79 -1.71 -21.78
N ASN A 192 2.04 -1.42 -22.14
CA ASN A 192 3.14 -2.38 -22.28
C ASN A 192 4.36 -2.05 -21.41
N GLY A 193 4.22 -1.13 -20.46
CA GLY A 193 5.30 -0.66 -19.58
C GLY A 193 5.71 -1.68 -18.52
N TRP A 194 5.84 -2.96 -18.90
CA TRP A 194 6.26 -4.03 -18.00
C TRP A 194 7.76 -3.93 -17.71
N VAL A 195 8.10 -4.11 -16.42
CA VAL A 195 9.47 -4.19 -15.92
C VAL A 195 9.63 -5.41 -15.02
N GLN A 196 10.86 -5.89 -14.89
CA GLN A 196 11.18 -6.98 -13.99
C GLN A 196 11.05 -6.52 -12.54
N SER A 197 10.43 -7.39 -11.73
CA SER A 197 10.33 -7.27 -10.27
C SER A 197 11.14 -8.39 -9.61
N TYR A 198 10.63 -9.02 -8.56
CA TYR A 198 11.31 -10.12 -7.89
C TYR A 198 11.30 -11.41 -8.73
N GLY A 199 12.47 -12.01 -8.91
CA GLY A 199 12.63 -13.26 -9.65
C GLY A 199 12.10 -13.15 -11.08
N SER A 200 11.17 -14.01 -11.45
CA SER A 200 10.51 -14.03 -12.77
C SER A 200 9.25 -13.17 -12.86
N ARG A 201 8.87 -12.46 -11.78
CA ARG A 201 7.68 -11.61 -11.78
C ARG A 201 7.94 -10.31 -12.54
N CYS A 202 6.96 -9.90 -13.31
CA CYS A 202 6.91 -8.59 -13.94
C CYS A 202 5.80 -7.76 -13.32
N VAL A 203 6.02 -6.47 -13.22
CA VAL A 203 5.07 -5.45 -12.77
C VAL A 203 4.95 -4.37 -13.82
N LYS A 204 3.87 -3.63 -13.78
CA LYS A 204 3.63 -2.49 -14.65
C LYS A 204 3.32 -1.26 -13.78
N PRO A 205 4.37 -0.59 -13.27
CA PRO A 205 4.20 0.56 -12.40
C PRO A 205 3.46 1.69 -13.11
N PRO A 206 2.58 2.41 -12.43
CA PRO A 206 2.05 3.66 -12.96
C PRO A 206 3.14 4.74 -13.01
N VAL A 207 2.88 5.79 -13.78
CA VAL A 207 3.75 6.97 -13.89
C VAL A 207 3.09 8.14 -13.16
N ILE A 208 3.75 8.66 -12.15
CA ILE A 208 3.38 9.94 -11.53
C ILE A 208 4.04 11.05 -12.35
N PHE A 209 3.25 11.70 -13.20
CA PHE A 209 3.75 12.74 -14.10
C PHE A 209 3.46 14.15 -13.64
N GLY A 210 2.49 14.33 -12.73
CA GLY A 210 2.01 15.63 -12.28
C GLY A 210 1.69 15.68 -10.80
N ASP A 211 1.16 16.81 -10.35
CA ASP A 211 0.69 17.02 -8.97
C ASP A 211 -0.46 16.06 -8.66
N VAL A 212 -0.41 15.42 -7.49
CA VAL A 212 -1.36 14.38 -7.11
C VAL A 212 -2.51 14.94 -6.29
N SER A 213 -3.72 14.61 -6.68
CA SER A 213 -4.93 14.91 -5.92
C SER A 213 -5.97 13.81 -6.06
N ARG A 214 -6.88 13.74 -5.09
CA ARG A 214 -8.00 12.79 -5.06
C ARG A 214 -9.29 13.53 -5.46
N PRO A 215 -9.85 13.28 -6.65
CA PRO A 215 -11.05 14.00 -7.11
C PRO A 215 -12.35 13.49 -6.46
N ARG A 216 -12.36 12.26 -5.91
CA ARG A 216 -13.55 11.61 -5.34
C ARG A 216 -13.16 10.46 -4.40
N PRO A 217 -14.08 9.99 -3.53
CA PRO A 217 -13.88 8.79 -2.72
C PRO A 217 -13.53 7.56 -3.57
N MET A 218 -12.56 6.75 -3.10
CA MET A 218 -12.01 5.62 -3.84
C MET A 218 -12.53 4.28 -3.35
N THR A 219 -12.62 4.09 -2.02
CA THR A 219 -12.93 2.81 -1.38
C THR A 219 -14.18 2.87 -0.49
N VAL A 220 -14.62 4.06 -0.12
CA VAL A 220 -15.71 4.31 0.85
C VAL A 220 -16.97 3.50 0.52
N ARG A 221 -17.35 3.44 -0.77
CA ARG A 221 -18.53 2.67 -1.20
C ARG A 221 -18.43 1.19 -0.80
N TRP A 222 -17.28 0.57 -1.07
CA TRP A 222 -17.08 -0.86 -0.82
C TRP A 222 -16.98 -1.18 0.67
N ALA A 223 -16.26 -0.35 1.43
CA ALA A 223 -16.16 -0.48 2.87
C ALA A 223 -17.53 -0.29 3.54
N LYS A 224 -18.29 0.73 3.14
CA LYS A 224 -19.65 0.97 3.63
C LYS A 224 -20.61 -0.17 3.28
N PHE A 225 -20.53 -0.70 2.06
CA PHE A 225 -21.33 -1.85 1.66
C PHE A 225 -21.00 -3.07 2.52
N ALA A 226 -19.72 -3.39 2.70
CA ALA A 226 -19.31 -4.51 3.56
C ALA A 226 -19.78 -4.31 5.02
N GLN A 227 -19.63 -3.09 5.57
CA GLN A 227 -20.09 -2.77 6.91
C GLN A 227 -21.62 -2.90 7.07
N SER A 228 -22.39 -2.68 6.01
CA SER A 228 -23.86 -2.85 6.07
C SER A 228 -24.33 -4.30 6.14
N LEU A 229 -23.43 -5.27 5.98
CA LEU A 229 -23.71 -6.71 5.98
C LEU A 229 -23.43 -7.36 7.34
N THR A 230 -22.86 -6.63 8.30
CA THR A 230 -22.38 -7.18 9.58
C THR A 230 -22.37 -6.12 10.68
N ASP A 231 -22.59 -6.56 11.94
CA ASP A 231 -22.44 -5.73 13.14
C ASP A 231 -20.98 -5.67 13.62
N LYS A 232 -20.12 -6.57 13.14
CA LYS A 232 -18.69 -6.57 13.47
C LYS A 232 -17.96 -5.43 12.76
N PRO A 233 -16.86 -4.90 13.32
CA PRO A 233 -16.07 -3.90 12.65
C PRO A 233 -15.49 -4.42 11.31
N VAL A 234 -15.65 -3.63 10.24
CA VAL A 234 -15.00 -3.86 8.95
C VAL A 234 -13.87 -2.87 8.78
N LYS A 235 -12.67 -3.34 8.42
CA LYS A 235 -11.53 -2.46 8.13
C LYS A 235 -11.67 -1.81 6.76
N GLY A 236 -11.48 -0.49 6.70
CA GLY A 236 -11.16 0.22 5.46
C GLY A 236 -9.70 -0.07 5.07
N MET A 237 -9.45 -0.38 3.80
CA MET A 237 -8.16 -0.88 3.33
C MET A 237 -7.55 0.10 2.31
N LEU A 238 -6.38 0.66 2.63
CA LEU A 238 -5.70 1.66 1.81
C LEU A 238 -4.24 1.28 1.57
N THR A 239 -3.70 1.75 0.45
CA THR A 239 -2.25 1.75 0.20
C THR A 239 -1.68 3.07 0.69
N GLY A 240 -0.60 3.02 1.44
CA GLY A 240 0.03 4.19 2.02
C GLY A 240 0.80 5.04 1.01
N PRO A 241 1.09 6.30 1.35
CA PRO A 241 1.72 7.24 0.43
C PRO A 241 3.11 6.83 -0.01
N ILE A 242 3.88 6.15 0.84
CA ILE A 242 5.23 5.73 0.50
C ILE A 242 5.21 4.56 -0.47
N THR A 243 4.32 3.61 -0.27
CA THR A 243 4.14 2.48 -1.18
C THR A 243 3.64 2.95 -2.55
N MET A 244 2.67 3.88 -2.58
CA MET A 244 2.22 4.52 -3.82
C MET A 244 3.37 5.19 -4.56
N LEU A 245 4.24 5.90 -3.84
CA LEU A 245 5.41 6.56 -4.41
C LEU A 245 6.46 5.56 -4.93
N GLN A 246 6.85 4.58 -4.10
CA GLN A 246 7.96 3.68 -4.40
C GLN A 246 7.65 2.68 -5.52
N TRP A 247 6.40 2.26 -5.63
CA TRP A 247 5.96 1.33 -6.68
C TRP A 247 5.39 2.02 -7.92
N SER A 248 5.76 3.30 -8.11
CA SER A 248 5.47 4.11 -9.29
C SER A 248 6.77 4.63 -9.92
N PHE A 249 6.73 4.95 -11.21
CA PHE A 249 7.73 5.82 -11.81
C PHE A 249 7.40 7.26 -11.42
N VAL A 250 8.30 7.88 -10.67
CA VAL A 250 8.03 9.18 -10.05
C VAL A 250 8.61 10.31 -10.88
N ARG A 251 7.87 11.42 -10.99
CA ARG A 251 8.35 12.68 -11.56
C ARG A 251 9.65 13.15 -10.91
N ASP A 252 10.50 13.82 -11.70
CA ASP A 252 11.84 14.26 -11.30
C ASP A 252 12.01 15.78 -11.20
N ASP A 253 10.95 16.55 -11.44
CA ASP A 253 10.94 18.01 -11.42
C ASP A 253 10.67 18.62 -10.03
N GLN A 254 10.43 17.77 -9.04
CA GLN A 254 10.30 18.14 -7.62
C GLN A 254 10.87 17.03 -6.72
N PRO A 255 11.24 17.33 -5.46
CA PRO A 255 11.68 16.31 -4.51
C PRO A 255 10.61 15.23 -4.29
N ARG A 256 11.05 13.96 -4.11
CA ARG A 256 10.14 12.84 -3.82
C ARG A 256 9.30 13.08 -2.56
N SER A 257 9.86 13.77 -1.57
CA SER A 257 9.15 14.17 -0.34
C SER A 257 7.93 15.05 -0.61
N GLU A 258 8.00 15.95 -1.61
CA GLU A 258 6.84 16.77 -2.01
C GLU A 258 5.75 15.92 -2.67
N THR A 259 6.13 15.00 -3.53
CA THR A 259 5.16 14.05 -4.14
C THR A 259 4.54 13.15 -3.06
N ALA A 260 5.33 12.72 -2.07
CA ALA A 260 4.83 11.94 -0.93
C ALA A 260 3.81 12.74 -0.08
N ARG A 261 4.01 14.04 0.14
CA ARG A 261 3.05 14.90 0.84
C ARG A 261 1.74 15.03 0.06
N GLN A 262 1.80 15.17 -1.26
CA GLN A 262 0.61 15.21 -2.10
C GLN A 262 -0.19 13.90 -2.02
N LEU A 263 0.48 12.76 -2.10
CA LEU A 263 -0.10 11.43 -1.91
C LEU A 263 -0.71 11.29 -0.50
N ALA A 264 0.02 11.73 0.53
CA ALA A 264 -0.46 11.67 1.91
C ALA A 264 -1.75 12.48 2.12
N LEU A 265 -1.85 13.68 1.55
CA LEU A 265 -3.07 14.48 1.59
C LEU A 265 -4.24 13.80 0.87
N ALA A 266 -4.00 13.16 -0.28
CA ALA A 266 -5.02 12.42 -1.01
C ALA A 266 -5.52 11.19 -0.21
N ILE A 267 -4.61 10.47 0.46
CA ILE A 267 -4.98 9.34 1.34
C ILE A 267 -5.68 9.84 2.61
N ARG A 268 -5.23 10.96 3.20
CA ARG A 268 -5.88 11.58 4.37
C ARG A 268 -7.37 11.88 4.12
N GLU A 269 -7.71 12.37 2.93
CA GLU A 269 -9.10 12.61 2.54
C GLU A 269 -9.90 11.30 2.51
N GLU A 270 -9.32 10.23 1.98
CA GLU A 270 -9.97 8.92 1.96
C GLU A 270 -10.17 8.35 3.37
N VAL A 271 -9.19 8.52 4.25
CA VAL A 271 -9.26 8.11 5.67
C VAL A 271 -10.39 8.86 6.39
N ALA A 272 -10.49 10.18 6.19
CA ALA A 272 -11.55 10.99 6.77
C ALA A 272 -12.95 10.61 6.24
N ASP A 273 -13.09 10.33 4.94
CA ASP A 273 -14.35 9.89 4.35
C ASP A 273 -14.77 8.49 4.83
N LEU A 274 -13.82 7.58 5.06
CA LEU A 274 -14.09 6.28 5.67
C LEU A 274 -14.60 6.44 7.09
N GLU A 275 -13.96 7.27 7.91
CA GLU A 275 -14.46 7.57 9.28
C GLU A 275 -15.86 8.19 9.23
N ALA A 276 -16.08 9.18 8.37
CA ALA A 276 -17.39 9.82 8.19
C ALA A 276 -18.47 8.83 7.74
N ALA A 277 -18.10 7.77 7.01
CA ALA A 277 -18.97 6.68 6.60
C ALA A 277 -19.23 5.64 7.71
N GLY A 278 -18.65 5.82 8.91
CA GLY A 278 -18.82 4.94 10.07
C GLY A 278 -17.81 3.80 10.17
N ILE A 279 -16.77 3.80 9.36
CA ILE A 279 -15.66 2.82 9.44
C ILE A 279 -14.75 3.21 10.61
N ARG A 280 -14.62 2.32 11.58
CA ARG A 280 -13.90 2.58 12.85
C ARG A 280 -12.46 2.10 12.84
N ILE A 281 -12.08 1.28 11.87
CA ILE A 281 -10.71 0.76 11.70
C ILE A 281 -10.29 1.03 10.26
N VAL A 282 -9.16 1.73 10.07
CA VAL A 282 -8.61 2.00 8.75
C VAL A 282 -7.18 1.48 8.72
N GLN A 283 -6.87 0.62 7.76
CA GLN A 283 -5.53 0.09 7.53
C GLN A 283 -4.88 0.79 6.35
N ILE A 284 -3.67 1.33 6.57
CA ILE A 284 -2.85 2.03 5.58
C ILE A 284 -1.56 1.24 5.44
N ASP A 285 -1.41 0.48 4.36
CA ASP A 285 -0.31 -0.46 4.18
C ASP A 285 0.93 0.20 3.60
N GLU A 286 2.09 -0.04 4.23
CA GLU A 286 3.38 0.52 3.81
C GLU A 286 4.47 -0.56 3.59
N PRO A 287 4.23 -1.57 2.75
CA PRO A 287 5.23 -2.61 2.50
C PRO A 287 6.51 -2.07 1.85
N ALA A 288 6.46 -0.96 1.13
CA ALA A 288 7.61 -0.40 0.43
C ALA A 288 8.45 0.59 1.26
N LEU A 289 8.13 0.81 2.54
CA LEU A 289 8.88 1.76 3.37
C LEU A 289 10.37 1.41 3.44
N ARG A 290 10.71 0.16 3.74
CA ARG A 290 12.10 -0.30 3.81
C ARG A 290 12.74 -0.46 2.43
N GLU A 291 11.98 -0.93 1.45
CA GLU A 291 12.43 -1.10 0.05
C GLU A 291 12.89 0.23 -0.56
N GLY A 292 12.26 1.33 -0.16
CA GLY A 292 12.59 2.68 -0.64
C GLY A 292 13.83 3.33 -0.01
N LEU A 293 14.53 2.67 0.93
CA LEU A 293 15.74 3.20 1.54
C LEU A 293 16.78 3.55 0.48
N PRO A 294 17.41 4.75 0.56
CA PRO A 294 18.49 5.13 -0.32
C PRO A 294 19.66 4.15 -0.24
N LEU A 295 20.40 4.01 -1.34
CA LEU A 295 21.57 3.16 -1.41
C LEU A 295 22.64 3.56 -0.39
N ARG A 296 22.81 4.86 -0.14
CA ARG A 296 23.76 5.39 0.84
C ARG A 296 23.10 5.47 2.21
N LYS A 297 23.65 4.81 3.22
CA LYS A 297 23.14 4.87 4.59
C LYS A 297 23.08 6.28 5.16
N ALA A 298 23.97 7.17 4.73
CA ALA A 298 23.99 8.57 5.15
C ALA A 298 22.70 9.33 4.80
N ASP A 299 21.98 8.87 3.74
CA ASP A 299 20.75 9.51 3.27
C ASP A 299 19.47 8.89 3.92
N TRP A 300 19.63 7.83 4.73
CA TRP A 300 18.51 7.16 5.39
C TRP A 300 17.74 8.06 6.35
N PRO A 301 18.40 8.87 7.22
CA PRO A 301 17.68 9.71 8.17
C PRO A 301 16.70 10.67 7.49
N ASP A 302 17.11 11.31 6.42
CA ASP A 302 16.26 12.24 5.67
C ASP A 302 15.09 11.51 4.99
N TYR A 303 15.36 10.36 4.34
CA TYR A 303 14.33 9.52 3.76
C TYR A 303 13.31 9.05 4.79
N LEU A 304 13.76 8.48 5.89
CA LEU A 304 12.89 7.95 6.94
C LEU A 304 12.07 9.06 7.60
N LYS A 305 12.65 10.23 7.81
CA LYS A 305 11.95 11.39 8.36
C LYS A 305 10.74 11.77 7.52
N TRP A 306 10.94 12.10 6.24
CA TRP A 306 9.80 12.53 5.40
C TRP A 306 8.84 11.39 5.08
N SER A 307 9.29 10.13 5.09
CA SER A 307 8.42 8.96 4.93
C SER A 307 7.49 8.77 6.12
N VAL A 308 8.01 8.87 7.33
CA VAL A 308 7.22 8.85 8.58
C VAL A 308 6.24 10.02 8.60
N GLU A 309 6.69 11.22 8.27
CA GLU A 309 5.82 12.41 8.17
C GLU A 309 4.66 12.19 7.18
N ALA A 310 4.93 11.60 6.01
CA ALA A 310 3.89 11.33 5.01
C ALA A 310 2.84 10.32 5.51
N PHE A 311 3.26 9.24 6.17
CA PHE A 311 2.32 8.31 6.78
C PHE A 311 1.49 8.98 7.89
N ARG A 312 2.13 9.71 8.78
CA ARG A 312 1.45 10.42 9.88
C ARG A 312 0.46 11.45 9.34
N LEU A 313 0.82 12.18 8.29
CA LEU A 313 -0.09 13.11 7.61
C LEU A 313 -1.34 12.41 7.08
N ALA A 314 -1.18 11.24 6.47
CA ALA A 314 -2.30 10.44 5.98
C ALA A 314 -3.19 9.91 7.11
N ALA A 315 -2.61 9.55 8.25
CA ALA A 315 -3.26 8.85 9.35
C ALA A 315 -3.87 9.77 10.43
N SER A 316 -3.42 11.04 10.52
CA SER A 316 -3.71 11.91 11.69
C SER A 316 -5.05 12.64 11.62
N GLY A 317 -5.76 12.60 10.49
CA GLY A 317 -6.98 13.38 10.25
C GLY A 317 -8.26 12.85 10.88
N VAL A 318 -8.20 11.85 11.74
CA VAL A 318 -9.34 11.15 12.34
C VAL A 318 -9.38 11.28 13.86
N LYS A 319 -10.55 11.01 14.43
CA LYS A 319 -10.77 10.99 15.89
C LYS A 319 -9.96 9.89 16.57
N ASP A 320 -9.74 10.04 17.86
CA ASP A 320 -8.97 9.08 18.65
C ASP A 320 -9.64 7.70 18.76
N GLU A 321 -10.96 7.62 18.65
CA GLU A 321 -11.73 6.38 18.61
C GLU A 321 -11.53 5.56 17.32
N THR A 322 -11.11 6.20 16.23
CA THR A 322 -10.79 5.51 14.98
C THR A 322 -9.39 4.91 15.06
N GLN A 323 -9.32 3.58 14.94
CA GLN A 323 -8.08 2.83 15.05
C GLN A 323 -7.37 2.78 13.69
N ILE A 324 -6.11 3.18 13.67
CA ILE A 324 -5.26 3.13 12.47
C ILE A 324 -4.37 1.91 12.53
N HIS A 325 -4.51 1.04 11.54
CA HIS A 325 -3.64 -0.10 11.31
C HIS A 325 -2.62 0.20 10.20
N THR A 326 -1.52 -0.53 10.22
CA THR A 326 -0.59 -0.63 9.08
C THR A 326 -0.15 -2.07 8.91
N HIS A 327 0.27 -2.42 7.69
CA HIS A 327 0.85 -3.73 7.40
C HIS A 327 2.17 -3.58 6.66
N MET A 328 3.13 -4.40 7.05
CA MET A 328 4.43 -4.49 6.38
C MET A 328 4.78 -5.96 6.14
N CYS A 329 4.92 -6.33 4.88
CA CYS A 329 5.40 -7.64 4.47
C CYS A 329 6.87 -7.57 4.03
N TYR A 330 7.56 -8.73 4.05
CA TYR A 330 8.95 -8.89 3.58
C TYR A 330 9.98 -7.93 4.21
N CYS A 331 9.75 -7.44 5.43
CA CYS A 331 10.63 -6.46 6.05
C CYS A 331 11.52 -7.09 7.13
N GLU A 332 12.83 -6.83 7.05
CA GLU A 332 13.74 -6.92 8.19
C GLU A 332 13.69 -5.58 8.91
N PHE A 333 13.18 -5.57 10.15
CA PHE A 333 12.88 -4.33 10.87
C PHE A 333 14.05 -3.78 11.68
N ASN A 334 15.12 -4.55 11.87
CA ASN A 334 16.21 -4.23 12.80
C ASN A 334 16.82 -2.85 12.56
N ASP A 335 16.97 -2.45 11.30
CA ASP A 335 17.65 -1.22 10.90
C ASP A 335 16.76 0.04 11.00
N ILE A 336 15.41 -0.13 11.06
CA ILE A 336 14.45 0.98 10.98
C ILE A 336 13.33 0.92 12.02
N ILE A 337 13.50 0.14 13.09
CA ILE A 337 12.46 -0.08 14.11
C ILE A 337 11.99 1.23 14.78
N ASP A 338 12.91 2.18 14.99
CA ASP A 338 12.59 3.52 15.52
C ASP A 338 11.63 4.26 14.59
N SER A 339 11.87 4.20 13.28
CA SER A 339 11.03 4.84 12.28
C SER A 339 9.66 4.15 12.16
N ILE A 340 9.62 2.82 12.30
CA ILE A 340 8.36 2.07 12.33
C ILE A 340 7.52 2.47 13.55
N ALA A 341 8.13 2.60 14.71
CA ALA A 341 7.43 3.09 15.90
C ALA A 341 6.98 4.54 15.75
N ALA A 342 7.80 5.36 15.07
CA ALA A 342 7.48 6.77 14.80
C ALA A 342 6.32 6.97 13.82
N LEU A 343 5.88 5.95 13.05
CA LEU A 343 4.65 6.01 12.26
C LEU A 343 3.43 6.27 13.16
N ASP A 344 3.48 5.83 14.41
CA ASP A 344 2.42 5.99 15.42
C ASP A 344 1.08 5.33 15.00
N ALA A 345 1.14 4.26 14.20
CA ALA A 345 -0.01 3.42 13.92
C ALA A 345 -0.46 2.71 15.21
N ASP A 346 -1.77 2.61 15.44
CA ASP A 346 -2.30 1.98 16.65
C ASP A 346 -2.00 0.46 16.65
N VAL A 347 -2.06 -0.18 15.49
CA VAL A 347 -1.75 -1.61 15.31
C VAL A 347 -0.86 -1.80 14.09
N ILE A 348 0.23 -2.57 14.23
CA ILE A 348 1.03 -3.04 13.10
C ILE A 348 0.88 -4.53 12.91
N SER A 349 0.60 -4.99 11.68
CA SER A 349 0.68 -6.41 11.31
C SER A 349 1.95 -6.68 10.50
N ILE A 350 2.59 -7.80 10.76
CA ILE A 350 3.89 -8.17 10.19
C ILE A 350 3.94 -9.66 9.84
N GLU A 351 4.75 -10.03 8.85
CA GLU A 351 5.07 -11.43 8.57
C GLU A 351 6.01 -11.98 9.65
N ALA A 352 5.62 -13.06 10.32
CA ALA A 352 6.38 -13.64 11.41
C ALA A 352 6.36 -15.17 11.44
N SER A 353 5.46 -15.84 10.72
CA SER A 353 5.29 -17.30 10.79
C SER A 353 6.50 -18.05 10.25
N ARG A 354 7.08 -17.61 9.12
CA ARG A 354 8.25 -18.25 8.51
C ARG A 354 9.50 -18.19 9.40
N SER A 355 9.70 -17.05 10.07
CA SER A 355 10.80 -16.87 11.03
C SER A 355 10.51 -17.51 12.40
N ARG A 356 9.35 -18.17 12.58
CA ARG A 356 8.89 -18.71 13.86
C ARG A 356 8.96 -17.67 14.98
N MET A 357 8.51 -16.45 14.70
CA MET A 357 8.49 -15.31 15.62
C MET A 357 9.87 -14.75 15.99
N GLU A 358 10.94 -15.12 15.29
CA GLU A 358 12.28 -14.62 15.59
C GLU A 358 12.37 -13.09 15.47
N LEU A 359 11.64 -12.53 14.51
CA LEU A 359 11.51 -11.10 14.31
C LEU A 359 11.02 -10.35 15.55
N LEU A 360 10.17 -10.98 16.38
CA LEU A 360 9.64 -10.37 17.59
C LEU A 360 10.69 -10.06 18.64
N ARG A 361 11.88 -10.65 18.59
CA ARG A 361 12.99 -10.31 19.47
C ARG A 361 13.40 -8.85 19.34
N THR A 362 13.39 -8.32 18.11
CA THR A 362 13.67 -6.89 17.85
C THR A 362 12.61 -5.99 18.46
N PHE A 363 11.34 -6.34 18.28
CA PHE A 363 10.23 -5.59 18.88
C PHE A 363 10.25 -5.62 20.41
N ALA A 364 10.62 -6.76 21.00
CA ALA A 364 10.75 -6.91 22.44
C ALA A 364 11.94 -6.10 23.00
N ALA A 365 13.11 -6.17 22.35
CA ALA A 365 14.30 -5.42 22.74
C ALA A 365 14.06 -3.90 22.65
N PHE A 366 13.37 -3.45 21.61
CA PHE A 366 12.99 -2.05 21.41
C PHE A 366 11.85 -1.60 22.33
N ARG A 367 11.08 -2.53 22.93
CA ARG A 367 9.86 -2.25 23.70
C ARG A 367 8.83 -1.50 22.86
N TYR A 368 8.49 -2.05 21.67
CA TYR A 368 7.52 -1.42 20.76
C TYR A 368 6.26 -0.99 21.51
N PRO A 369 5.82 0.29 21.37
CA PRO A 369 4.84 0.86 22.29
C PRO A 369 3.40 0.45 22.01
N ASN A 370 3.06 0.15 20.74
CA ASN A 370 1.69 -0.03 20.27
C ASN A 370 1.34 -1.52 20.10
N GLU A 371 0.20 -1.82 19.49
CA GLU A 371 -0.25 -3.21 19.28
C GLU A 371 0.43 -3.85 18.07
N ILE A 372 0.60 -5.18 18.12
CA ILE A 372 1.28 -5.96 17.08
C ILE A 372 0.44 -7.18 16.72
N GLY A 373 0.25 -7.41 15.42
CA GLY A 373 -0.30 -8.63 14.84
C GLY A 373 0.77 -9.41 14.08
N PRO A 374 1.58 -10.23 14.76
CA PRO A 374 2.51 -11.13 14.07
C PRO A 374 1.72 -12.25 13.38
N GLY A 375 1.98 -12.48 12.10
CA GLY A 375 1.33 -13.53 11.35
C GLY A 375 1.57 -14.92 11.92
N VAL A 376 0.53 -15.73 11.97
CA VAL A 376 0.58 -17.12 12.46
C VAL A 376 0.32 -18.14 11.34
N TRP A 377 0.21 -17.68 10.11
CA TRP A 377 0.03 -18.49 8.92
C TRP A 377 0.84 -17.93 7.75
N ASP A 378 1.82 -18.74 7.27
CA ASP A 378 2.57 -18.47 6.05
C ASP A 378 1.66 -18.68 4.82
N ILE A 379 1.18 -17.58 4.27
CA ILE A 379 0.29 -17.62 3.09
C ILE A 379 1.01 -17.96 1.79
N HIS A 380 2.35 -18.00 1.78
CA HIS A 380 3.12 -18.37 0.59
C HIS A 380 3.17 -19.88 0.40
N SER A 381 2.88 -20.64 1.44
CA SER A 381 2.70 -22.10 1.39
C SER A 381 1.24 -22.48 1.13
N PRO A 382 0.94 -23.44 0.23
CA PRO A 382 -0.42 -23.94 0.04
C PRO A 382 -0.90 -24.81 1.21
N ARG A 383 0.00 -25.15 2.16
CA ARG A 383 -0.32 -25.97 3.31
C ARG A 383 -1.25 -25.24 4.28
N VAL A 384 -2.31 -25.91 4.69
CA VAL A 384 -3.17 -25.44 5.77
C VAL A 384 -2.53 -25.81 7.11
N PRO A 385 -2.06 -24.86 7.94
CA PRO A 385 -1.50 -25.17 9.25
C PRO A 385 -2.58 -25.66 10.21
N ASN A 386 -2.20 -26.52 11.14
CA ASN A 386 -3.12 -26.99 12.16
C ASN A 386 -3.22 -26.03 13.36
N VAL A 387 -4.20 -26.25 14.22
CA VAL A 387 -4.47 -25.38 15.39
C VAL A 387 -3.26 -25.33 16.34
N ASP A 388 -2.64 -26.48 16.62
CA ASP A 388 -1.53 -26.56 17.58
C ASP A 388 -0.30 -25.79 17.12
N GLU A 389 0.03 -25.85 15.81
CA GLU A 389 1.09 -25.05 15.21
C GLU A 389 0.86 -23.55 15.42
N MET A 390 -0.35 -23.08 15.15
CA MET A 390 -0.72 -21.66 15.36
C MET A 390 -0.70 -21.28 16.84
N VAL A 391 -1.19 -22.16 17.73
CA VAL A 391 -1.12 -21.94 19.19
C VAL A 391 0.33 -21.82 19.66
N GLN A 392 1.26 -22.63 19.14
CA GLN A 392 2.68 -22.52 19.46
C GLN A 392 3.26 -21.16 19.05
N LEU A 393 2.90 -20.63 17.86
CA LEU A 393 3.32 -19.32 17.40
C LEU A 393 2.75 -18.21 18.30
N ILE A 394 1.44 -18.27 18.63
CA ILE A 394 0.81 -17.31 19.56
C ILE A 394 1.50 -17.35 20.94
N ARG A 395 1.79 -18.54 21.48
CA ARG A 395 2.53 -18.69 22.75
C ARG A 395 3.94 -18.10 22.67
N ALA A 396 4.62 -18.26 21.53
CA ALA A 396 5.94 -17.66 21.35
C ALA A 396 5.84 -16.12 21.32
N ALA A 397 4.82 -15.57 20.68
CA ALA A 397 4.55 -14.12 20.69
C ALA A 397 4.23 -13.61 22.10
N LEU A 398 3.39 -14.31 22.86
CA LEU A 398 3.03 -13.96 24.24
C LEU A 398 4.20 -13.92 25.24
N LYS A 399 5.34 -14.56 24.91
CA LYS A 399 6.56 -14.45 25.75
C LYS A 399 7.22 -13.08 25.68
N VAL A 400 6.94 -12.31 24.62
CA VAL A 400 7.63 -11.05 24.33
C VAL A 400 6.68 -9.86 24.13
N ILE A 401 5.41 -10.14 23.84
CA ILE A 401 4.37 -9.12 23.65
C ILE A 401 3.29 -9.32 24.71
N PRO A 402 2.91 -8.25 25.46
CA PRO A 402 1.79 -8.31 26.37
C PRO A 402 0.49 -8.75 25.67
N ARG A 403 -0.26 -9.61 26.31
CA ARG A 403 -1.51 -10.19 25.78
C ARG A 403 -2.47 -9.15 25.23
N GLU A 404 -2.61 -8.06 25.93
CA GLU A 404 -3.50 -6.95 25.60
C GLU A 404 -3.06 -6.12 24.37
N ARG A 405 -1.86 -6.41 23.82
CA ARG A 405 -1.34 -5.75 22.61
C ARG A 405 -1.18 -6.72 21.44
N LEU A 406 -1.56 -7.99 21.61
CA LEU A 406 -1.33 -9.02 20.60
C LEU A 406 -2.60 -9.24 19.78
N TRP A 407 -2.48 -9.12 18.45
CA TRP A 407 -3.46 -9.51 17.46
C TRP A 407 -3.11 -10.86 16.84
N VAL A 408 -4.09 -11.54 16.25
CA VAL A 408 -3.91 -12.82 15.56
C VAL A 408 -4.38 -12.68 14.12
N ASN A 409 -3.46 -12.82 13.17
CA ASN A 409 -3.70 -12.64 11.74
C ASN A 409 -2.80 -13.55 10.91
N PRO A 410 -3.09 -13.77 9.61
CA PRO A 410 -2.12 -14.38 8.68
C PRO A 410 -0.95 -13.43 8.40
N ASP A 411 0.12 -13.94 7.80
CA ASP A 411 1.32 -13.16 7.46
C ASP A 411 1.03 -12.03 6.46
N CYS A 412 0.18 -12.27 5.46
CA CYS A 412 -0.12 -11.29 4.42
C CYS A 412 -1.52 -11.51 3.84
N GLY A 413 -1.89 -10.74 2.80
CA GLY A 413 -3.14 -10.86 2.09
C GLY A 413 -3.32 -12.20 1.37
N LEU A 414 -4.56 -12.66 1.22
CA LEU A 414 -4.91 -14.02 0.79
C LEU A 414 -5.19 -14.14 -0.72
N LYS A 415 -4.95 -13.10 -1.50
CA LYS A 415 -5.36 -13.04 -2.93
C LYS A 415 -4.78 -14.14 -3.81
N THR A 416 -3.63 -14.70 -3.43
CA THR A 416 -2.93 -15.76 -4.17
C THR A 416 -3.34 -17.16 -3.75
N ARG A 417 -4.13 -17.28 -2.69
CA ARG A 417 -4.64 -18.56 -2.18
C ARG A 417 -5.97 -18.93 -2.82
N ARG A 418 -6.38 -20.19 -2.63
CA ARG A 418 -7.70 -20.69 -3.02
C ARG A 418 -8.64 -20.76 -1.83
N TRP A 419 -9.93 -20.70 -2.06
CA TRP A 419 -10.93 -20.76 -1.00
C TRP A 419 -10.84 -22.06 -0.17
N GLU A 420 -10.51 -23.19 -0.83
CA GLU A 420 -10.30 -24.50 -0.21
C GLU A 420 -9.13 -24.52 0.77
N GLU A 421 -8.17 -23.60 0.63
CA GLU A 421 -7.04 -23.40 1.54
C GLU A 421 -7.37 -22.36 2.61
N VAL A 422 -8.03 -21.27 2.22
CA VAL A 422 -8.30 -20.11 3.09
C VAL A 422 -9.30 -20.43 4.19
N VAL A 423 -10.43 -21.06 3.85
CA VAL A 423 -11.49 -21.33 4.82
C VAL A 423 -11.02 -22.22 5.98
N PRO A 424 -10.40 -23.39 5.75
CA PRO A 424 -9.91 -24.21 6.86
C PRO A 424 -8.76 -23.54 7.61
N ALA A 425 -7.86 -22.81 6.96
CA ALA A 425 -6.76 -22.13 7.63
C ALA A 425 -7.26 -21.02 8.57
N LEU A 426 -8.24 -20.21 8.15
CA LEU A 426 -8.82 -19.18 9.00
C LEU A 426 -9.66 -19.78 10.14
N LYS A 427 -10.36 -20.91 9.93
CA LYS A 427 -11.02 -21.64 11.02
C LYS A 427 -10.02 -22.10 12.08
N ASN A 428 -8.88 -22.63 11.64
CA ASN A 428 -7.80 -23.05 12.53
C ASN A 428 -7.17 -21.86 13.27
N LEU A 429 -7.02 -20.71 12.59
CA LEU A 429 -6.52 -19.47 13.18
C LEU A 429 -7.45 -18.98 14.31
N VAL A 430 -8.76 -18.94 14.07
CA VAL A 430 -9.74 -18.54 15.08
C VAL A 430 -9.77 -19.53 16.24
N ALA A 431 -9.74 -20.83 15.98
CA ALA A 431 -9.67 -21.87 17.02
C ALA A 431 -8.38 -21.75 17.85
N ALA A 432 -7.26 -21.42 17.23
CA ALA A 432 -5.99 -21.20 17.92
C ALA A 432 -6.05 -19.96 18.81
N ALA A 433 -6.63 -18.85 18.34
CA ALA A 433 -6.84 -17.64 19.14
C ALA A 433 -7.76 -17.94 20.34
N GLN A 434 -8.87 -18.65 20.14
CA GLN A 434 -9.80 -19.06 21.21
C GLN A 434 -9.10 -19.96 22.24
N SER A 435 -8.26 -20.89 21.79
CA SER A 435 -7.48 -21.75 22.68
C SER A 435 -6.46 -20.92 23.48
N ALA A 436 -5.79 -19.98 22.83
CA ALA A 436 -4.83 -19.10 23.49
C ALA A 436 -5.50 -18.13 24.50
N ARG A 437 -6.74 -17.70 24.25
CA ARG A 437 -7.53 -16.88 25.20
C ARG A 437 -7.78 -17.61 26.53
N LYS A 438 -7.91 -18.95 26.50
CA LYS A 438 -8.16 -19.77 27.69
C LYS A 438 -6.88 -20.11 28.47
N LEU A 439 -5.71 -19.88 27.91
CA LEU A 439 -4.45 -20.09 28.62
C LEU A 439 -4.32 -19.01 29.70
N ASN A 440 -4.25 -19.42 30.96
CA ASN A 440 -3.87 -18.51 32.03
C ASN A 440 -2.45 -18.00 31.77
N SER A 441 -2.25 -16.71 31.91
CA SER A 441 -0.95 -16.00 31.83
C SER A 441 0.01 -16.52 32.88
#